data_7e90941bfa2eb4f4ec13918235a0a6ff
#
_entry.id   7e90941bfa2eb4f4ec13918235a0a6ff
#
_cell.length_a   1.000
_cell.length_b   1.000
_cell.length_c   1.000
_cell.angle_alpha   90.00
_cell.angle_beta   90.00
_cell.angle_gamma   90.00
#
_symmetry.space_group_name_H-M   'P 1'
#
loop_
_entity.id
_entity.type
_entity.pdbx_description
1 polymer ?
#
loop_
_entity_poly.entity_id
_entity_poly.type
_entity_poly.pdbx_seq_one_letter_code
_entity_poly.pdbx_strand_id
1 'polypeptide(L)'
;YHEIKQTLISNGVKITGMQNERQLIAQVRFDRKNISKQAQLDLILARKQGKPTEILKQLEAIAREKENDYKTIKGKHSDIVITALENNKLIKIAVELEMSLKKDRELDHMFYHYKHKLESNELAQVIICSPMSLNPYIRYFEQAERFAVHKYNGKSNRYEIVDSFEINDETRQKFIFKKVNVDDSII
;
A
#
# COMPACT_ATOMS: atom_id res chain seq x y z
N TYR A 1 -9.87 16.11 -2.04
CA TYR A 1 -10.03 15.21 -3.21
C TYR A 1 -10.21 15.99 -4.51
N HIS A 2 -11.15 16.95 -4.54
CA HIS A 2 -11.47 17.72 -5.74
C HIS A 2 -10.22 18.43 -6.32
N GLU A 3 -9.42 19.06 -5.50
CA GLU A 3 -8.18 19.75 -5.90
C GLU A 3 -7.14 18.79 -6.49
N ILE A 4 -6.97 17.60 -5.91
CA ILE A 4 -6.04 16.59 -6.45
C ILE A 4 -6.50 16.13 -7.82
N LYS A 5 -7.81 15.84 -7.96
CA LYS A 5 -8.41 15.46 -9.22
C LYS A 5 -8.20 16.54 -10.30
N GLN A 6 -8.45 17.80 -9.97
CA GLN A 6 -8.26 18.93 -10.89
C GLN A 6 -6.78 19.08 -11.28
N THR A 7 -5.85 18.95 -10.33
CA THR A 7 -4.41 18.98 -10.62
C THR A 7 -3.99 17.89 -11.58
N LEU A 8 -4.46 16.65 -11.38
CA LEU A 8 -4.13 15.53 -12.28
C LEU A 8 -4.70 15.76 -13.69
N ILE A 9 -5.94 16.22 -13.77
CA ILE A 9 -6.59 16.52 -15.07
C ILE A 9 -5.86 17.66 -15.79
N SER A 10 -5.49 18.73 -15.09
CA SER A 10 -4.74 19.85 -15.70
C SER A 10 -3.36 19.45 -16.21
N ASN A 11 -2.76 18.39 -15.62
CA ASN A 11 -1.51 17.79 -16.08
C ASN A 11 -1.72 16.73 -17.19
N GLY A 12 -2.91 16.67 -17.78
CA GLY A 12 -3.21 15.76 -18.90
C GLY A 12 -3.47 14.30 -18.48
N VAL A 13 -3.63 14.02 -17.18
CA VAL A 13 -3.89 12.67 -16.68
C VAL A 13 -5.39 12.36 -16.79
N LYS A 14 -5.75 11.33 -17.55
CA LYS A 14 -7.14 10.86 -17.67
C LYS A 14 -7.48 9.88 -16.54
N ILE A 15 -8.23 10.33 -15.55
CA ILE A 15 -8.70 9.50 -14.44
C ILE A 15 -9.76 8.53 -14.94
N THR A 16 -9.56 7.23 -14.72
CA THR A 16 -10.46 6.14 -15.10
C THR A 16 -11.16 5.47 -13.92
N GLY A 17 -10.63 5.64 -12.72
CA GLY A 17 -11.21 5.07 -11.51
C GLY A 17 -10.62 5.64 -10.23
N MET A 18 -11.32 5.39 -9.14
CA MET A 18 -10.89 5.75 -7.79
C MET A 18 -11.47 4.77 -6.77
N GLN A 19 -10.64 4.39 -5.82
CA GLN A 19 -11.03 3.52 -4.71
C GLN A 19 -10.57 4.15 -3.39
N ASN A 20 -11.44 4.19 -2.38
CA ASN A 20 -11.07 4.56 -1.02
C ASN A 20 -10.56 3.33 -0.25
N GLU A 21 -9.99 3.55 0.95
CA GLU A 21 -9.43 2.48 1.77
C GLU A 21 -10.42 1.33 2.01
N ARG A 22 -11.69 1.62 2.31
CA ARG A 22 -12.71 0.58 2.53
C ARG A 22 -12.94 -0.28 1.29
N GLN A 23 -12.98 0.34 0.11
CA GLN A 23 -13.13 -0.36 -1.17
C GLN A 23 -11.88 -1.19 -1.48
N LEU A 24 -10.68 -0.65 -1.21
CA LEU A 24 -9.42 -1.37 -1.36
C LEU A 24 -9.35 -2.60 -0.46
N ILE A 25 -9.70 -2.45 0.83
CA ILE A 25 -9.78 -3.57 1.77
C ILE A 25 -10.80 -4.61 1.32
N ALA A 26 -11.98 -4.17 0.87
CA ALA A 26 -13.03 -5.07 0.37
C ALA A 26 -12.55 -5.85 -0.85
N GLN A 27 -11.86 -5.20 -1.79
CA GLN A 27 -11.29 -5.84 -2.98
C GLN A 27 -10.22 -6.87 -2.60
N VAL A 28 -9.27 -6.50 -1.74
CA VAL A 28 -8.22 -7.42 -1.27
C VAL A 28 -8.82 -8.64 -0.56
N ARG A 29 -9.87 -8.43 0.26
CA ARG A 29 -10.59 -9.53 0.91
C ARG A 29 -11.25 -10.46 -0.09
N PHE A 30 -11.92 -9.90 -1.09
CA PHE A 30 -12.58 -10.66 -2.13
C PHE A 30 -11.57 -11.50 -2.94
N ASP A 31 -10.45 -10.88 -3.36
CA ASP A 31 -9.41 -11.55 -4.15
C ASP A 31 -8.75 -12.69 -3.35
N ARG A 32 -8.35 -12.44 -2.11
CA ARG A 32 -7.76 -13.46 -1.24
C ARG A 32 -8.72 -14.60 -0.94
N LYS A 33 -10.02 -14.29 -0.75
CA LYS A 33 -11.05 -15.32 -0.57
C LYS A 33 -11.17 -16.24 -1.79
N ASN A 34 -11.12 -15.67 -2.99
CA ASN A 34 -11.19 -16.45 -4.23
C ASN A 34 -9.94 -17.31 -4.42
N ILE A 35 -8.74 -16.77 -4.15
CA ILE A 35 -7.48 -17.53 -4.19
C ILE A 35 -7.51 -18.69 -3.20
N SER A 36 -7.96 -18.45 -1.96
CA SER A 36 -8.09 -19.50 -0.95
C SER A 36 -9.08 -20.59 -1.36
N LYS A 37 -10.23 -20.22 -1.92
CA LYS A 37 -11.21 -21.17 -2.45
C LYS A 37 -10.63 -22.01 -3.60
N GLN A 38 -9.92 -21.39 -4.53
CA GLN A 38 -9.30 -22.09 -5.65
C GLN A 38 -8.27 -23.12 -5.16
N ALA A 39 -7.40 -22.74 -4.21
CA ALA A 39 -6.43 -23.66 -3.64
C ALA A 39 -7.08 -24.88 -2.94
N GLN A 40 -8.22 -24.68 -2.27
CA GLN A 40 -8.99 -25.77 -1.68
C GLN A 40 -9.63 -26.68 -2.75
N LEU A 41 -10.15 -26.10 -3.83
CA LEU A 41 -10.69 -26.89 -4.96
C LEU A 41 -9.61 -27.71 -5.64
N ASP A 42 -8.43 -27.15 -5.87
CA ASP A 42 -7.30 -27.86 -6.47
C ASP A 42 -6.88 -29.07 -5.61
N LEU A 43 -6.85 -28.91 -4.29
CA LEU A 43 -6.59 -30.02 -3.35
C LEU A 43 -7.66 -31.12 -3.44
N ILE A 44 -8.95 -30.73 -3.48
CA ILE A 44 -10.07 -31.67 -3.59
C ILE A 44 -9.97 -32.46 -4.92
N LEU A 45 -9.70 -31.79 -6.02
CA LEU A 45 -9.54 -32.39 -7.34
C LEU A 45 -8.35 -33.33 -7.36
N ALA A 46 -7.21 -32.97 -6.80
CA ALA A 46 -6.03 -33.84 -6.71
C ALA A 46 -6.30 -35.10 -5.91
N ARG A 47 -7.07 -35.04 -4.81
CA ARG A 47 -7.50 -36.19 -4.03
C ARG A 47 -8.41 -37.13 -4.86
N LYS A 48 -9.38 -36.56 -5.58
CA LYS A 48 -10.28 -37.33 -6.46
C LYS A 48 -9.54 -38.02 -7.61
N GLN A 49 -8.46 -37.43 -8.10
CA GLN A 49 -7.60 -37.97 -9.16
C GLN A 49 -6.58 -38.98 -8.65
N GLY A 50 -6.56 -39.30 -7.35
CA GLY A 50 -5.59 -40.25 -6.77
C GLY A 50 -4.13 -39.78 -6.86
N LYS A 51 -3.87 -38.46 -6.79
CA LYS A 51 -2.50 -37.96 -6.87
C LYS A 51 -1.63 -38.48 -5.73
N PRO A 52 -0.29 -38.63 -5.95
CA PRO A 52 0.64 -39.13 -4.94
C PRO A 52 0.56 -38.34 -3.63
N THR A 53 0.79 -38.98 -2.50
CA THR A 53 0.72 -38.42 -1.16
C THR A 53 1.59 -37.15 -0.99
N GLU A 54 2.76 -37.15 -1.64
CA GLU A 54 3.67 -36.00 -1.58
C GLU A 54 3.06 -34.75 -2.22
N ILE A 55 2.41 -34.89 -3.37
CA ILE A 55 1.70 -33.79 -4.05
C ILE A 55 0.52 -33.32 -3.19
N LEU A 56 -0.20 -34.24 -2.56
CA LEU A 56 -1.30 -33.84 -1.67
C LEU A 56 -0.83 -33.02 -0.47
N LYS A 57 0.29 -33.41 0.16
CA LYS A 57 0.90 -32.60 1.25
C LYS A 57 1.30 -31.21 0.82
N GLN A 58 1.89 -31.06 -0.38
CA GLN A 58 2.25 -29.75 -0.92
C GLN A 58 1.00 -28.88 -1.14
N LEU A 59 -0.06 -29.42 -1.74
CA LEU A 59 -1.32 -28.70 -1.96
C LEU A 59 -2.03 -28.36 -0.64
N GLU A 60 -1.96 -29.21 0.38
CA GLU A 60 -2.47 -28.91 1.72
C GLU A 60 -1.72 -27.73 2.37
N ALA A 61 -0.40 -27.68 2.24
CA ALA A 61 0.40 -26.59 2.75
C ALA A 61 0.03 -25.27 2.05
N ILE A 62 -0.10 -25.28 0.72
CA ILE A 62 -0.54 -24.12 -0.06
C ILE A 62 -1.95 -23.66 0.34
N ALA A 63 -2.91 -24.59 0.46
CA ALA A 63 -4.28 -24.24 0.84
C ALA A 63 -4.35 -23.62 2.24
N ARG A 64 -3.57 -24.13 3.22
CA ARG A 64 -3.46 -23.54 4.57
C ARG A 64 -2.83 -22.15 4.54
N GLU A 65 -1.76 -21.95 3.76
CA GLU A 65 -1.12 -20.64 3.59
C GLU A 65 -2.12 -19.61 3.04
N LYS A 66 -2.82 -19.93 1.95
CA LYS A 66 -3.80 -19.03 1.32
C LYS A 66 -5.01 -18.75 2.23
N GLU A 67 -5.43 -19.71 3.05
CA GLU A 67 -6.47 -19.50 4.05
C GLU A 67 -5.99 -18.56 5.17
N ASN A 68 -4.76 -18.69 5.62
CA ASN A 68 -4.17 -17.77 6.60
C ASN A 68 -4.00 -16.37 6.03
N ASP A 69 -3.58 -16.22 4.78
CA ASP A 69 -3.49 -14.94 4.07
C ASP A 69 -4.84 -14.24 3.98
N TYR A 70 -5.92 -15.00 3.76
CA TYR A 70 -7.27 -14.46 3.76
C TYR A 70 -7.71 -13.99 5.15
N LYS A 71 -7.40 -14.75 6.21
CA LYS A 71 -7.78 -14.42 7.59
C LYS A 71 -6.96 -13.24 8.16
N THR A 72 -5.75 -13.05 7.69
CA THR A 72 -4.82 -12.02 8.17
C THR A 72 -4.58 -10.93 7.12
N ILE A 73 -5.59 -10.09 6.87
CA ILE A 73 -5.35 -8.88 6.07
C ILE A 73 -4.58 -7.90 6.95
N LYS A 74 -3.25 -7.97 6.86
CA LYS A 74 -2.33 -7.05 7.50
C LYS A 74 -1.68 -6.18 6.42
N GLY A 75 -1.59 -4.90 6.68
CA GLY A 75 -0.88 -3.94 5.83
C GLY A 75 -1.55 -2.58 5.85
N LYS A 76 -0.76 -1.55 5.62
CA LYS A 76 -1.27 -0.21 5.40
C LYS A 76 -1.87 -0.16 3.99
N HIS A 77 -3.10 0.32 3.90
CA HIS A 77 -3.73 0.67 2.63
C HIS A 77 -3.70 2.19 2.49
N SER A 78 -3.58 2.66 1.27
CA SER A 78 -3.70 4.08 0.96
C SER A 78 -5.12 4.55 1.26
N ASP A 79 -5.26 5.80 1.72
CA ASP A 79 -6.59 6.38 1.96
C ASP A 79 -7.41 6.40 0.67
N ILE A 80 -6.74 6.70 -0.45
CA ILE A 80 -7.33 6.69 -1.80
C ILE A 80 -6.31 6.12 -2.79
N VAL A 81 -6.77 5.33 -3.76
CA VAL A 81 -6.01 4.97 -4.96
C VAL A 81 -6.76 5.48 -6.19
N ILE A 82 -6.08 6.27 -6.99
CA ILE A 82 -6.56 6.79 -8.27
C ILE A 82 -5.98 5.91 -9.38
N THR A 83 -6.83 5.39 -10.24
CA THR A 83 -6.44 4.72 -11.48
C THR A 83 -6.58 5.70 -12.64
N ALA A 84 -5.55 5.83 -13.43
CA ALA A 84 -5.50 6.82 -14.51
C ALA A 84 -4.80 6.26 -15.76
N LEU A 85 -5.04 6.90 -16.90
CA LEU A 85 -4.31 6.67 -18.15
C LEU A 85 -3.29 7.79 -18.36
N GLU A 86 -2.05 7.40 -18.48
CA GLU A 86 -0.94 8.27 -18.85
C GLU A 86 -0.19 7.64 -20.03
N ASN A 87 -0.07 8.36 -21.15
CA ASN A 87 0.56 7.84 -22.37
C ASN A 87 0.00 6.47 -22.80
N ASN A 88 -1.33 6.28 -22.73
CA ASN A 88 -2.04 5.03 -23.01
C ASN A 88 -1.68 3.86 -22.08
N LYS A 89 -0.94 4.09 -21.01
CA LYS A 89 -0.62 3.10 -19.98
C LYS A 89 -1.48 3.34 -18.73
N LEU A 90 -2.06 2.27 -18.21
CA LEU A 90 -2.79 2.33 -16.95
C LEU A 90 -1.81 2.45 -15.79
N ILE A 91 -1.95 3.51 -14.99
CA ILE A 91 -1.15 3.77 -13.80
C ILE A 91 -2.03 3.86 -12.55
N LYS A 92 -1.43 3.60 -11.40
CA LYS A 92 -2.07 3.80 -10.08
C LYS A 92 -1.29 4.84 -9.29
N ILE A 93 -2.02 5.76 -8.69
CA ILE A 93 -1.50 6.83 -7.83
C ILE A 93 -2.12 6.66 -6.45
N ALA A 94 -1.28 6.51 -5.43
CA ALA A 94 -1.74 6.50 -4.04
C ALA A 94 -1.86 7.93 -3.51
N VAL A 95 -2.90 8.18 -2.71
CA VAL A 95 -3.08 9.44 -1.98
C VAL A 95 -3.21 9.12 -0.50
N GLU A 96 -2.38 9.78 0.31
CA GLU A 96 -2.42 9.76 1.78
C GLU A 96 -2.92 11.10 2.29
N LEU A 97 -3.90 11.07 3.18
CA LEU A 97 -4.47 12.25 3.82
C LEU A 97 -3.96 12.32 5.26
N GLU A 98 -3.03 13.22 5.52
CA GLU A 98 -2.41 13.38 6.82
C GLU A 98 -3.06 14.51 7.62
N MET A 99 -3.92 14.13 8.56
CA MET A 99 -4.68 15.06 9.41
C MET A 99 -3.97 15.39 10.74
N SER A 100 -2.85 14.71 11.04
CA SER A 100 -2.05 14.92 12.25
C SER A 100 -0.57 14.71 11.96
N LEU A 101 0.30 15.35 12.74
CA LEU A 101 1.74 15.13 12.62
C LEU A 101 2.09 13.71 13.09
N LYS A 102 2.72 12.95 12.20
CA LYS A 102 3.26 11.62 12.51
C LYS A 102 4.61 11.74 13.21
N LYS A 103 4.92 10.76 14.06
CA LYS A 103 6.26 10.57 14.60
C LYS A 103 7.18 9.92 13.55
N ASP A 104 8.49 10.10 13.69
CA ASP A 104 9.49 9.57 12.75
C ASP A 104 9.27 8.09 12.42
N ARG A 105 9.00 7.26 13.44
CA ARG A 105 8.70 5.83 13.24
C ARG A 105 7.50 5.58 12.32
N GLU A 106 6.47 6.40 12.40
CA GLU A 106 5.26 6.26 11.57
C GLU A 106 5.54 6.72 10.14
N LEU A 107 6.41 7.73 9.99
CA LEU A 107 6.91 8.18 8.69
C LEU A 107 7.80 7.11 8.04
N ASP A 108 8.75 6.54 8.78
CA ASP A 108 9.59 5.43 8.32
C ASP A 108 8.74 4.27 7.80
N HIS A 109 7.71 3.88 8.58
CA HIS A 109 6.83 2.79 8.19
C HIS A 109 6.02 3.10 6.92
N MET A 110 5.56 4.34 6.78
CA MET A 110 4.86 4.81 5.59
C MET A 110 5.78 4.80 4.36
N PHE A 111 6.98 5.38 4.47
CA PHE A 111 7.95 5.41 3.37
C PHE A 111 8.42 4.02 2.97
N TYR A 112 8.65 3.12 3.95
CA TYR A 112 8.99 1.72 3.68
C TYR A 112 7.91 1.02 2.85
N HIS A 113 6.65 1.19 3.24
CA HIS A 113 5.52 0.60 2.55
C HIS A 113 5.40 1.09 1.09
N TYR A 114 5.51 2.39 0.87
CA TYR A 114 5.38 2.97 -0.47
C TYR A 114 6.61 2.77 -1.35
N LYS A 115 7.82 2.75 -0.78
CA LYS A 115 9.04 2.40 -1.51
C LYS A 115 8.85 1.08 -2.27
N HIS A 116 8.46 0.02 -1.59
CA HIS A 116 8.28 -1.28 -2.23
C HIS A 116 7.23 -1.27 -3.35
N LYS A 117 6.14 -0.55 -3.17
CA LYS A 117 5.09 -0.44 -4.19
C LYS A 117 5.52 0.37 -5.42
N LEU A 118 6.33 1.39 -5.22
CA LEU A 118 6.90 2.19 -6.31
C LEU A 118 7.97 1.41 -7.08
N GLU A 119 8.86 0.71 -6.39
CA GLU A 119 9.91 -0.10 -6.99
C GLU A 119 9.37 -1.33 -7.74
N SER A 120 8.28 -1.93 -7.26
CA SER A 120 7.58 -3.02 -7.95
C SER A 120 6.68 -2.56 -9.09
N ASN A 121 6.58 -1.26 -9.35
CA ASN A 121 5.65 -0.63 -10.30
C ASN A 121 4.15 -0.93 -10.01
N GLU A 122 3.80 -1.31 -8.76
CA GLU A 122 2.40 -1.39 -8.33
C GLU A 122 1.76 0.01 -8.28
N LEU A 123 2.56 1.02 -7.92
CA LEU A 123 2.20 2.43 -7.96
C LEU A 123 3.16 3.20 -8.87
N ALA A 124 2.64 4.18 -9.59
CA ALA A 124 3.44 5.14 -10.34
C ALA A 124 3.87 6.32 -9.47
N GLN A 125 3.05 6.70 -8.48
CA GLN A 125 3.26 7.89 -7.67
C GLN A 125 2.54 7.77 -6.32
N VAL A 126 3.05 8.51 -5.31
CA VAL A 126 2.42 8.69 -4.00
C VAL A 126 2.28 10.18 -3.73
N ILE A 127 1.06 10.63 -3.44
CA ILE A 127 0.75 12.01 -3.08
C ILE A 127 0.40 12.05 -1.60
N ILE A 128 1.21 12.74 -0.82
CA ILE A 128 0.97 12.97 0.61
C ILE A 128 0.35 14.35 0.76
N CYS A 129 -0.89 14.39 1.23
CA CYS A 129 -1.68 15.60 1.38
C CYS A 129 -1.95 15.91 2.84
N SER A 130 -1.90 17.19 3.19
CA SER A 130 -2.32 17.65 4.52
C SER A 130 -2.92 19.05 4.45
N PRO A 131 -3.93 19.37 5.26
CA PRO A 131 -4.38 20.73 5.47
C PRO A 131 -3.39 21.51 6.35
N MET A 132 -2.55 20.82 7.11
CA MET A 132 -1.52 21.42 7.95
C MET A 132 -0.22 21.65 7.16
N SER A 133 0.79 22.19 7.84
CA SER A 133 2.13 22.32 7.25
C SER A 133 2.74 20.94 6.99
N LEU A 134 3.16 20.71 5.76
CA LEU A 134 3.92 19.51 5.36
C LEU A 134 5.43 19.68 5.57
N ASN A 135 5.90 20.85 5.99
CA ASN A 135 7.33 21.13 6.16
C ASN A 135 8.06 20.09 7.04
N PRO A 136 7.50 19.57 8.17
CA PRO A 136 8.15 18.53 8.95
C PRO A 136 8.33 17.22 8.14
N TYR A 137 7.34 16.84 7.34
CA TYR A 137 7.39 15.64 6.48
C TYR A 137 8.44 15.78 5.38
N ILE A 138 8.40 16.92 4.68
CA ILE A 138 9.34 17.23 3.59
C ILE A 138 10.76 17.27 4.13
N ARG A 139 11.00 17.98 5.24
CA ARG A 139 12.32 18.06 5.87
C ARG A 139 12.83 16.68 6.28
N TYR A 140 11.99 15.89 6.94
CA TYR A 140 12.36 14.53 7.33
C TYR A 140 12.72 13.67 6.12
N PHE A 141 11.91 13.72 5.06
CA PHE A 141 12.12 12.96 3.84
C PHE A 141 13.36 13.38 3.06
N GLU A 142 13.64 14.70 2.97
CA GLU A 142 14.78 15.24 2.24
C GLU A 142 16.11 15.07 2.98
N GLN A 143 16.10 15.18 4.32
CA GLN A 143 17.32 15.10 5.13
C GLN A 143 17.73 13.67 5.48
N ALA A 144 16.82 12.71 5.44
CA ALA A 144 17.13 11.33 5.76
C ALA A 144 17.87 10.66 4.59
N GLU A 145 19.13 10.31 4.80
CA GLU A 145 19.86 9.41 3.89
C GLU A 145 19.31 7.98 3.99
N ARG A 146 18.97 7.56 5.21
CA ARG A 146 18.40 6.24 5.52
C ARG A 146 17.20 6.39 6.45
N PHE A 147 16.23 5.51 6.27
CA PHE A 147 15.03 5.38 7.09
C PHE A 147 15.11 4.09 7.90
N ALA A 148 14.55 4.08 9.11
CA ALA A 148 14.63 2.92 9.99
C ALA A 148 13.50 1.91 9.71
N VAL A 149 13.82 0.61 9.79
CA VAL A 149 12.83 -0.45 9.84
C VAL A 149 12.54 -0.82 11.29
N HIS A 150 11.32 -0.56 11.72
CA HIS A 150 10.89 -0.79 13.10
C HIS A 150 10.12 -2.11 13.23
N LYS A 151 10.46 -2.92 14.22
CA LYS A 151 9.73 -4.13 14.59
C LYS A 151 9.30 -4.06 16.06
N TYR A 152 8.05 -4.42 16.32
CA TYR A 152 7.57 -4.52 17.68
C TYR A 152 8.13 -5.77 18.37
N ASN A 153 8.80 -5.57 19.51
CA ASN A 153 9.29 -6.64 20.35
C ASN A 153 8.32 -6.86 21.53
N GLY A 154 7.55 -7.94 21.48
CA GLY A 154 6.58 -8.28 22.52
C GLY A 154 7.19 -8.58 23.89
N LYS A 155 8.48 -8.94 23.96
CA LYS A 155 9.16 -9.19 25.24
C LYS A 155 9.52 -7.87 25.95
N SER A 156 10.03 -6.89 25.22
CA SER A 156 10.39 -5.57 25.75
C SER A 156 9.22 -4.58 25.75
N ASN A 157 8.10 -4.93 25.12
CA ASN A 157 6.92 -4.07 24.88
C ASN A 157 7.29 -2.75 24.19
N ARG A 158 8.27 -2.78 23.28
CA ARG A 158 8.81 -1.61 22.57
C ARG A 158 9.04 -1.91 21.10
N TYR A 159 9.08 -0.84 20.30
CA TYR A 159 9.58 -0.92 18.93
C TYR A 159 11.10 -0.79 18.94
N GLU A 160 11.75 -1.67 18.22
CA GLU A 160 13.21 -1.72 18.06
C GLU A 160 13.55 -1.52 16.59
N ILE A 161 14.61 -0.80 16.30
CA ILE A 161 15.15 -0.67 14.94
C ILE A 161 15.87 -1.98 14.63
N VAL A 162 15.40 -2.69 13.62
CA VAL A 162 15.96 -3.99 13.21
C VAL A 162 16.73 -3.91 11.90
N ASP A 163 16.51 -2.86 11.12
CA ASP A 163 17.15 -2.64 9.84
C ASP A 163 17.00 -1.17 9.41
N SER A 164 17.57 -0.81 8.27
CA SER A 164 17.40 0.49 7.63
C SER A 164 17.30 0.33 6.12
N PHE A 165 16.66 1.29 5.44
CA PHE A 165 16.50 1.29 4.00
C PHE A 165 16.79 2.68 3.42
N GLU A 166 17.16 2.70 2.16
CA GLU A 166 17.34 3.92 1.37
C GLU A 166 16.22 4.04 0.35
N ILE A 167 15.91 5.27 -0.05
CA ILE A 167 15.03 5.56 -1.17
C ILE A 167 15.90 6.25 -2.22
N ASN A 168 16.10 5.61 -3.37
CA ASN A 168 16.89 6.17 -4.46
C ASN A 168 16.21 7.39 -5.08
N ASP A 169 16.95 8.20 -5.81
CA ASP A 169 16.48 9.47 -6.37
C ASP A 169 15.28 9.29 -7.32
N GLU A 170 15.27 8.24 -8.13
CA GLU A 170 14.14 7.93 -9.00
C GLU A 170 12.85 7.69 -8.20
N THR A 171 12.94 6.91 -7.13
CA THR A 171 11.80 6.63 -6.25
C THR A 171 11.41 7.86 -5.43
N ARG A 172 12.38 8.70 -5.01
CA ARG A 172 12.11 9.96 -4.30
C ARG A 172 11.25 10.92 -5.13
N GLN A 173 11.54 11.04 -6.42
CA GLN A 173 10.77 11.91 -7.34
C GLN A 173 9.31 11.47 -7.50
N LYS A 174 8.97 10.22 -7.17
CA LYS A 174 7.61 9.70 -7.21
C LYS A 174 6.78 10.05 -5.96
N PHE A 175 7.40 10.64 -4.91
CA PHE A 175 6.69 11.18 -3.76
C PHE A 175 6.40 12.68 -3.96
N ILE A 176 5.13 13.04 -3.86
CA ILE A 176 4.66 14.42 -3.96
C ILE A 176 4.03 14.83 -2.64
N PHE A 177 4.43 16.00 -2.13
CA PHE A 177 3.86 16.60 -0.93
C PHE A 177 2.98 17.78 -1.34
N LYS A 178 1.69 17.72 -1.01
CA LYS A 178 0.72 18.74 -1.42
C LYS A 178 -0.10 19.23 -0.23
N LYS A 179 0.01 20.55 0.07
CA LYS A 179 -0.93 21.19 0.98
C LYS A 179 -2.31 21.25 0.31
N VAL A 180 -3.35 20.86 1.03
CA VAL A 180 -4.75 20.95 0.58
C VAL A 180 -5.52 21.86 1.51
N ASN A 181 -6.50 22.60 0.96
CA ASN A 181 -7.44 23.35 1.77
C ASN A 181 -8.60 22.43 2.16
N VAL A 182 -8.94 22.40 3.43
CA VAL A 182 -10.18 21.77 3.90
C VAL A 182 -11.23 22.89 3.86
N ASP A 183 -12.23 22.70 3.03
CA ASP A 183 -13.36 23.60 2.98
C ASP A 183 -14.20 23.34 4.24
N ASP A 184 -14.26 24.29 5.16
CA ASP A 184 -14.98 24.21 6.45
C ASP A 184 -16.50 24.00 6.27
N SER A 185 -16.99 24.00 5.04
CA SER A 185 -18.41 23.77 4.70
C SER A 185 -18.87 22.30 4.76
N ILE A 186 -17.98 21.36 5.13
CA ILE A 186 -18.25 19.90 5.15
C ILE A 186 -18.18 19.31 6.59
N ILE A 187 -18.16 20.15 7.61
CA ILE A 187 -18.23 19.69 9.02
C ILE A 187 -19.66 19.82 9.54
#